data_8890c6d738a9a49474311f1985319e0c
#
_entry.id   8890c6d738a9a49474311f1985319e0c
#
_cell.length_a   1.000
_cell.length_b   1.000
_cell.length_c   1.000
_cell.angle_alpha   90.00
_cell.angle_beta   90.00
_cell.angle_gamma   90.00
#
_symmetry.space_group_name_H-M   'P 1'
#
loop_
_entity.id
_entity.type
_entity.pdbx_description
1 polymer ?
#
loop_
_entity_poly.entity_id
_entity_poly.type
_entity_poly.pdbx_seq_one_letter_code
_entity_poly.pdbx_strand_id
1 'polypeptide(L)'
;MKFAPTLGAAAAAAVLAGLALSATPALAAVDAARALSIANQNACLGCHAVDHKLVGPAYKDVAAKYKGDASAEAKLIKKVREGGMGNWGQIPMPANPKLSDADLKTVIDWVLAGAPAK
;
A
#
# COMPACT_ATOMS: atom_id res chain seq x y z
N MET A 1 65.38 -52.94 7.67
CA MET A 1 64.99 -51.67 7.09
C MET A 1 63.45 -51.65 7.08
N LYS A 2 62.86 -50.82 7.88
CA LYS A 2 61.39 -50.75 7.99
C LYS A 2 60.94 -49.37 7.49
N PHE A 3 60.24 -49.36 6.38
CA PHE A 3 59.59 -48.15 5.89
C PHE A 3 58.19 -48.07 6.50
N ALA A 4 57.91 -47.01 7.25
CA ALA A 4 56.60 -46.70 7.74
C ALA A 4 55.89 -45.78 6.72
N PRO A 5 54.66 -46.09 6.33
CA PRO A 5 53.88 -45.15 5.52
C PRO A 5 53.20 -44.10 6.42
N THR A 6 53.46 -42.85 6.13
CA THR A 6 52.76 -41.74 6.74
C THR A 6 51.39 -41.59 6.11
N LEU A 7 50.34 -41.78 6.93
CA LEU A 7 48.98 -41.45 6.52
C LEU A 7 48.81 -39.91 6.52
N GLY A 8 48.62 -39.33 5.36
CA GLY A 8 48.16 -37.97 5.21
C GLY A 8 46.69 -37.87 5.50
N ALA A 9 46.35 -37.17 6.55
CA ALA A 9 44.96 -36.82 6.86
C ALA A 9 44.50 -35.69 5.92
N ALA A 10 43.62 -36.00 4.97
CA ALA A 10 42.92 -35.01 4.17
C ALA A 10 41.79 -34.41 5.01
N ALA A 11 41.97 -33.17 5.43
CA ALA A 11 40.90 -32.42 6.07
C ALA A 11 39.94 -31.91 4.97
N ALA A 12 38.76 -32.51 4.88
CA ALA A 12 37.68 -32.03 4.08
C ALA A 12 37.05 -30.80 4.76
N ALA A 13 37.32 -29.60 4.28
CA ALA A 13 36.63 -28.41 4.70
C ALA A 13 35.22 -28.41 4.09
N ALA A 14 34.21 -28.71 4.89
CA ALA A 14 32.83 -28.53 4.48
C ALA A 14 32.50 -27.03 4.50
N VAL A 15 32.40 -26.44 3.32
CA VAL A 15 31.89 -25.06 3.16
C VAL A 15 30.37 -25.15 3.26
N LEU A 16 29.84 -24.81 4.44
CA LEU A 16 28.41 -24.55 4.61
C LEU A 16 28.11 -23.21 3.95
N ALA A 17 27.64 -23.25 2.71
CA ALA A 17 27.03 -22.10 2.08
C ALA A 17 25.69 -21.83 2.77
N GLY A 18 25.68 -20.90 3.71
CA GLY A 18 24.46 -20.38 4.32
C GLY A 18 23.65 -19.65 3.25
N LEU A 19 22.54 -20.25 2.80
CA LEU A 19 21.51 -19.51 2.10
C LEU A 19 20.92 -18.50 3.05
N ALA A 20 21.36 -17.23 2.96
CA ALA A 20 20.64 -16.13 3.57
C ALA A 20 19.33 -15.97 2.80
N LEU A 21 18.22 -16.47 3.36
CA LEU A 21 16.90 -16.09 2.89
C LEU A 21 16.73 -14.60 3.19
N SER A 22 16.92 -13.78 2.18
CA SER A 22 16.54 -12.38 2.25
C SER A 22 15.00 -12.34 2.28
N ALA A 23 14.44 -12.21 3.48
CA ALA A 23 13.03 -11.91 3.64
C ALA A 23 12.80 -10.50 3.09
N THR A 24 12.28 -10.39 1.87
CA THR A 24 11.73 -9.14 1.38
C THR A 24 10.51 -8.82 2.26
N PRO A 25 10.42 -7.61 2.84
CA PRO A 25 9.22 -7.23 3.55
C PRO A 25 8.05 -7.31 2.58
N ALA A 26 7.13 -8.23 2.82
CA ALA A 26 5.87 -8.26 2.08
C ALA A 26 5.14 -6.96 2.41
N LEU A 27 4.86 -6.12 1.39
CA LEU A 27 3.93 -5.02 1.55
C LEU A 27 2.63 -5.61 2.07
N ALA A 28 2.16 -5.12 3.22
CA ALA A 28 0.89 -5.57 3.78
C ALA A 28 -0.20 -5.41 2.71
N ALA A 29 -0.93 -6.49 2.44
CA ALA A 29 -2.06 -6.44 1.52
C ALA A 29 -3.08 -5.42 2.02
N VAL A 30 -3.63 -4.62 1.10
CA VAL A 30 -4.68 -3.66 1.43
C VAL A 30 -5.92 -4.42 1.88
N ASP A 31 -6.49 -4.03 3.01
CA ASP A 31 -7.75 -4.58 3.50
C ASP A 31 -8.92 -3.89 2.78
N ALA A 32 -9.28 -4.43 1.62
CA ALA A 32 -10.34 -3.88 0.78
C ALA A 32 -11.72 -3.89 1.47
N ALA A 33 -12.04 -4.95 2.19
CA ALA A 33 -13.33 -5.06 2.88
C ALA A 33 -13.47 -4.00 3.98
N ARG A 34 -12.41 -3.80 4.78
CA ARG A 34 -12.37 -2.78 5.81
C ARG A 34 -12.44 -1.37 5.20
N ALA A 35 -11.64 -1.10 4.16
CA ALA A 35 -11.63 0.20 3.49
C ALA A 35 -13.00 0.54 2.92
N LEU A 36 -13.65 -0.40 2.26
CA LEU A 36 -15.00 -0.21 1.73
C LEU A 36 -16.03 0.05 2.83
N SER A 37 -15.95 -0.67 3.94
CA SER A 37 -16.81 -0.45 5.10
C SER A 37 -16.64 0.97 5.68
N ILE A 38 -15.40 1.42 5.85
CA ILE A 38 -15.10 2.77 6.34
C ILE A 38 -15.64 3.83 5.35
N ALA A 39 -15.41 3.64 4.06
CA ALA A 39 -15.90 4.55 3.03
C ALA A 39 -17.44 4.67 3.04
N ASN A 40 -18.13 3.56 3.19
CA ASN A 40 -19.61 3.55 3.34
C ASN A 40 -20.08 4.30 4.58
N GLN A 41 -19.47 4.04 5.72
CA GLN A 41 -19.86 4.65 7.00
C GLN A 41 -19.60 6.16 7.05
N ASN A 42 -18.68 6.66 6.23
CA ASN A 42 -18.29 8.06 6.19
C ASN A 42 -18.81 8.80 4.95
N ALA A 43 -19.84 8.28 4.30
CA ALA A 43 -20.52 8.86 3.14
C ALA A 43 -19.63 9.13 1.91
N CYS A 44 -18.44 8.53 1.82
CA CYS A 44 -17.53 8.70 0.70
C CYS A 44 -18.19 8.25 -0.62
N LEU A 45 -18.94 7.15 -0.58
CA LEU A 45 -19.59 6.56 -1.75
C LEU A 45 -20.88 7.29 -2.16
N GLY A 46 -21.27 8.32 -1.46
CA GLY A 46 -22.31 9.26 -1.91
C GLY A 46 -21.82 10.17 -3.05
N CYS A 47 -20.52 10.41 -3.12
CA CYS A 47 -19.88 11.30 -4.12
C CYS A 47 -18.84 10.60 -4.98
N HIS A 48 -18.32 9.48 -4.55
CA HIS A 48 -17.33 8.68 -5.28
C HIS A 48 -17.85 7.30 -5.61
N ALA A 49 -17.42 6.77 -6.74
CA ALA A 49 -17.52 5.35 -7.08
C ALA A 49 -16.13 4.79 -7.37
N VAL A 50 -16.00 3.46 -7.39
CA VAL A 50 -14.72 2.82 -7.66
C VAL A 50 -14.26 3.05 -9.09
N ASP A 51 -15.16 2.90 -10.06
CA ASP A 51 -14.84 2.76 -11.48
C ASP A 51 -15.49 3.82 -12.39
N HIS A 52 -16.28 4.73 -11.86
CA HIS A 52 -16.89 5.80 -12.64
C HIS A 52 -17.04 7.09 -11.83
N LYS A 53 -17.09 8.21 -12.55
CA LYS A 53 -17.30 9.52 -11.95
C LYS A 53 -18.76 9.67 -11.47
N LEU A 54 -18.91 10.18 -10.27
CA LEU A 54 -20.17 10.70 -9.74
C LEU A 54 -20.03 12.23 -9.54
N VAL A 55 -20.26 12.72 -8.33
CA VAL A 55 -19.95 14.11 -7.95
C VAL A 55 -18.44 14.31 -7.93
N GLY A 56 -17.71 13.39 -7.31
CA GLY A 56 -16.26 13.34 -7.29
C GLY A 56 -15.68 12.32 -8.30
N PRO A 57 -14.36 12.28 -8.45
CA PRO A 57 -13.70 11.37 -9.35
C PRO A 57 -13.86 9.90 -8.92
N ALA A 58 -13.79 8.99 -9.89
CA ALA A 58 -13.66 7.57 -9.62
C ALA A 58 -12.38 7.29 -8.83
N TYR A 59 -12.40 6.35 -7.90
CA TYR A 59 -11.21 5.98 -7.14
C TYR A 59 -10.09 5.42 -8.02
N LYS A 60 -10.44 4.70 -9.10
CA LYS A 60 -9.46 4.24 -10.08
C LYS A 60 -8.77 5.38 -10.82
N ASP A 61 -9.47 6.47 -11.10
CA ASP A 61 -8.90 7.66 -11.71
C ASP A 61 -7.97 8.39 -10.74
N VAL A 62 -8.32 8.44 -9.47
CA VAL A 62 -7.45 8.98 -8.42
C VAL A 62 -6.16 8.17 -8.35
N ALA A 63 -6.23 6.85 -8.32
CA ALA A 63 -5.07 5.98 -8.33
C ALA A 63 -4.18 6.21 -9.56
N ALA A 64 -4.78 6.35 -10.74
CA ALA A 64 -4.05 6.61 -11.98
C ALA A 64 -3.35 7.97 -11.96
N LYS A 65 -4.01 9.02 -11.45
CA LYS A 65 -3.43 10.37 -11.35
C LYS A 65 -2.20 10.41 -10.44
N TYR A 66 -2.23 9.71 -9.34
CA TYR A 66 -1.16 9.72 -8.33
C TYR A 66 -0.17 8.58 -8.47
N LYS A 67 -0.25 7.78 -9.54
CA LYS A 67 0.67 6.68 -9.79
C LYS A 67 2.12 7.16 -9.83
N GLY A 68 2.98 6.57 -8.99
CA GLY A 68 4.39 6.93 -8.91
C GLY A 68 4.69 8.19 -8.09
N ASP A 69 3.69 8.85 -7.51
CA ASP A 69 3.87 9.99 -6.62
C ASP A 69 4.06 9.51 -5.17
N ALA A 70 5.30 9.56 -4.68
CA ALA A 70 5.63 9.16 -3.31
C ALA A 70 4.93 10.00 -2.24
N SER A 71 4.44 11.19 -2.56
CA SER A 71 3.72 12.09 -1.65
C SER A 71 2.19 11.94 -1.73
N ALA A 72 1.69 11.02 -2.54
CA ALA A 72 0.25 10.87 -2.79
C ALA A 72 -0.55 10.60 -1.53
N GLU A 73 -0.09 9.70 -0.68
CA GLU A 73 -0.78 9.37 0.58
C GLU A 73 -0.99 10.62 1.45
N ALA A 74 0.07 11.38 1.70
CA ALA A 74 0.00 12.60 2.51
C ALA A 74 -0.91 13.66 1.89
N LYS A 75 -0.85 13.85 0.57
CA LYS A 75 -1.71 14.78 -0.16
C LYS A 75 -3.19 14.40 -0.05
N LEU A 76 -3.51 13.12 -0.19
CA LEU A 76 -4.89 12.65 -0.12
C LEU A 76 -5.44 12.64 1.29
N ILE A 77 -4.64 12.31 2.28
CA ILE A 77 -5.02 12.45 3.70
C ILE A 77 -5.39 13.91 4.00
N LYS A 78 -4.54 14.84 3.60
CA LYS A 78 -4.83 16.27 3.76
C LYS A 78 -6.11 16.67 3.04
N LYS A 79 -6.31 16.20 1.80
CA LYS A 79 -7.53 16.49 1.02
C LYS A 79 -8.79 16.02 1.73
N VAL A 80 -8.82 14.84 2.28
CA VAL A 80 -9.99 14.33 3.02
C VAL A 80 -10.22 15.11 4.30
N ARG A 81 -9.15 15.43 5.03
CA ARG A 81 -9.26 16.22 6.28
C ARG A 81 -9.81 17.61 6.05
N GLU A 82 -9.31 18.32 5.06
CA GLU A 82 -9.59 19.73 4.83
C GLU A 82 -10.66 19.97 3.76
N GLY A 83 -10.89 18.99 2.89
CA GLY A 83 -11.75 19.17 1.72
C GLY A 83 -11.16 20.10 0.67
N GLY A 84 -12.01 20.69 -0.14
CA GLY A 84 -11.63 21.67 -1.13
C GLY A 84 -11.93 21.27 -2.57
N MET A 85 -11.48 22.10 -3.52
CA MET A 85 -11.75 21.92 -4.94
C MET A 85 -10.49 22.24 -5.76
N GLY A 86 -10.55 22.06 -7.07
CA GLY A 86 -9.54 22.48 -8.03
C GLY A 86 -8.74 21.34 -8.65
N ASN A 87 -8.44 20.28 -7.93
CA ASN A 87 -7.69 19.15 -8.49
C ASN A 87 -8.50 18.34 -9.51
N TRP A 88 -9.83 18.32 -9.34
CA TRP A 88 -10.77 17.56 -10.15
C TRP A 88 -11.96 18.42 -10.63
N GLY A 89 -11.80 19.74 -10.64
CA GLY A 89 -12.83 20.68 -11.04
C GLY A 89 -13.31 21.57 -9.90
N GLN A 90 -14.47 22.20 -10.10
CA GLN A 90 -14.97 23.28 -9.24
C GLN A 90 -15.94 22.81 -8.14
N ILE A 91 -16.33 21.53 -8.15
CA ILE A 91 -17.22 21.00 -7.13
C ILE A 91 -16.40 20.68 -5.88
N PRO A 92 -16.71 21.31 -4.73
CA PRO A 92 -15.93 21.10 -3.52
C PRO A 92 -16.19 19.73 -2.90
N MET A 93 -15.13 19.09 -2.43
CA MET A 93 -15.20 17.95 -1.55
C MET A 93 -15.37 18.45 -0.12
N PRO A 94 -16.37 17.99 0.65
CA PRO A 94 -16.50 18.36 2.05
C PRO A 94 -15.32 17.88 2.88
N ALA A 95 -14.93 18.64 3.88
CA ALA A 95 -13.93 18.22 4.86
C ALA A 95 -14.46 17.07 5.73
N ASN A 96 -13.59 16.15 6.09
CA ASN A 96 -13.90 15.07 7.05
C ASN A 96 -12.90 15.08 8.21
N PRO A 97 -13.11 15.89 9.23
CA PRO A 97 -12.19 16.00 10.36
C PRO A 97 -12.34 14.87 11.40
N LYS A 98 -13.43 14.10 11.34
CA LYS A 98 -13.79 13.12 12.40
C LYS A 98 -13.23 11.73 12.17
N LEU A 99 -12.86 11.38 10.95
CA LEU A 99 -12.31 10.08 10.61
C LEU A 99 -10.98 9.88 11.32
N SER A 100 -10.77 8.74 11.98
CA SER A 100 -9.48 8.45 12.63
C SER A 100 -8.34 8.40 11.64
N ASP A 101 -7.11 8.69 12.09
CA ASP A 101 -5.94 8.63 11.20
C ASP A 101 -5.71 7.22 10.65
N ALA A 102 -5.94 6.18 11.46
CA ALA A 102 -5.79 4.80 11.04
C ALA A 102 -6.83 4.41 9.98
N ASP A 103 -8.09 4.80 10.16
CA ASP A 103 -9.15 4.52 9.19
C ASP A 103 -8.96 5.30 7.90
N LEU A 104 -8.57 6.57 8.00
CA LEU A 104 -8.27 7.38 6.84
C LEU A 104 -7.11 6.81 6.03
N LYS A 105 -6.02 6.41 6.69
CA LYS A 105 -4.91 5.73 6.02
C LYS A 105 -5.36 4.45 5.32
N THR A 106 -6.20 3.65 5.95
CA THR A 106 -6.74 2.42 5.36
C THR A 106 -7.50 2.71 4.06
N VAL A 107 -8.35 3.72 4.05
CA VAL A 107 -9.11 4.11 2.84
C VAL A 107 -8.18 4.67 1.76
N ILE A 108 -7.24 5.54 2.11
CA ILE A 108 -6.32 6.15 1.15
C ILE A 108 -5.40 5.09 0.51
N ASP A 109 -4.85 4.19 1.30
CA ASP A 109 -4.02 3.09 0.78
C ASP A 109 -4.81 2.20 -0.18
N TRP A 110 -6.07 1.91 0.14
CA TRP A 110 -6.96 1.17 -0.74
C TRP A 110 -7.25 1.91 -2.05
N VAL A 111 -7.56 3.21 -1.99
CA VAL A 111 -7.77 4.03 -3.19
C VAL A 111 -6.53 4.05 -4.06
N LEU A 112 -5.35 4.30 -3.48
CA LEU A 112 -4.08 4.33 -4.21
C LEU A 112 -3.68 2.98 -4.81
N ALA A 113 -4.15 1.88 -4.24
CA ALA A 113 -3.99 0.53 -4.80
C ALA A 113 -4.94 0.24 -5.98
N GLY A 114 -5.79 1.20 -6.37
CA GLY A 114 -6.78 1.05 -7.44
C GLY A 114 -8.16 0.61 -6.96
N ALA A 115 -8.43 0.74 -5.67
CA ALA A 115 -9.68 0.36 -5.02
C ALA A 115 -10.13 -1.08 -5.38
N PRO A 116 -9.28 -2.09 -5.16
CA PRO A 116 -9.60 -3.46 -5.51
C PRO A 116 -10.80 -4.00 -4.70
N ALA A 117 -11.53 -4.95 -5.28
CA ALA A 117 -12.67 -5.59 -4.61
C ALA A 117 -12.26 -6.54 -3.48
N LYS A 118 -11.01 -7.03 -3.54
CA LYS A 118 -10.41 -7.95 -2.55
C LYS A 118 -8.93 -7.63 -2.40
#